data_039dcc27ff02dd6d39a65c16d3366ba6
#
_entry.id   039dcc27ff02dd6d39a65c16d3366ba6
#
_cell.length_a   1.000
_cell.length_b   1.000
_cell.length_c   1.000
_cell.angle_alpha   90.00
_cell.angle_beta   90.00
_cell.angle_gamma   90.00
#
_symmetry.space_group_name_H-M   'P 1'
#
loop_
_entity.id
_entity.type
_entity.pdbx_description
1 polymer ?
#
loop_
_entity_poly.entity_id
_entity_poly.type
_entity_poly.pdbx_seq_one_letter_code
_entity_poly.pdbx_strand_id
1 'polypeptide(L)' 'MEAQVTITLTQEEVSLLHTALCDYRGKIGNLAAQIASAGLDSTEADELWNRLVSLSGRLAAQISD' A
#
# COMPACT_ATOMS: atom_id res chain seq x y z
N MET A 1 -7.22 -0.18 19.73
CA MET A 1 -8.22 -0.36 18.66
C MET A 1 -8.28 0.91 17.83
N GLU A 2 -8.15 0.76 16.52
CA GLU A 2 -8.18 1.91 15.62
C GLU A 2 -9.61 2.29 15.28
N ALA A 3 -9.89 3.59 15.25
CA ALA A 3 -11.17 4.09 14.78
C ALA A 3 -11.26 3.94 13.27
N GLN A 4 -12.43 3.53 12.79
CA GLN A 4 -12.65 3.46 11.36
C GLN A 4 -13.14 4.80 10.84
N VAL A 5 -12.66 5.16 9.66
CA VAL A 5 -13.04 6.40 8.98
C VAL A 5 -13.73 6.02 7.68
N THR A 6 -14.89 6.63 7.44
CA THR A 6 -15.62 6.43 6.19
C THR A 6 -15.54 7.70 5.38
N ILE A 7 -15.11 7.57 4.12
CA ILE A 7 -15.07 8.69 3.18
C ILE A 7 -15.79 8.29 1.90
N THR A 8 -16.32 9.27 1.20
CA THR A 8 -17.00 9.05 -0.08
C THR A 8 -16.10 9.51 -1.21
N LEU A 9 -15.83 8.61 -2.16
CA LEU A 9 -14.97 8.88 -3.30
C LEU A 9 -15.67 8.49 -4.59
N THR A 10 -15.35 9.19 -5.66
CA THR A 10 -15.78 8.78 -7.00
C THR A 10 -14.95 7.58 -7.46
N GLN A 11 -15.42 6.88 -8.48
CA GLN A 11 -14.67 5.77 -9.07
C GLN A 11 -13.30 6.23 -9.59
N GLU A 12 -13.26 7.41 -10.19
CA GLU A 12 -12.01 7.99 -10.68
C GLU A 12 -11.02 8.23 -9.54
N GLU A 13 -11.51 8.76 -8.42
CA GLU A 13 -10.67 9.01 -7.24
C GLU A 13 -10.15 7.70 -6.64
N VAL A 14 -10.96 6.66 -6.58
CA VAL A 14 -10.54 5.34 -6.11
C VAL A 14 -9.43 4.78 -7.01
N SER A 15 -9.59 4.92 -8.33
CA SER A 15 -8.58 4.46 -9.28
C SER A 15 -7.25 5.20 -9.11
N LEU A 16 -7.31 6.52 -8.90
CA LEU A 16 -6.12 7.31 -8.66
C LEU A 16 -5.39 6.89 -7.40
N LEU A 17 -6.14 6.67 -6.31
CA LEU A 17 -5.55 6.22 -5.06
C LEU A 17 -4.95 4.82 -5.20
N HIS A 18 -5.63 3.93 -5.89
CA HIS A 18 -5.12 2.58 -6.11
C HIS A 18 -3.79 2.62 -6.88
N THR A 19 -3.72 3.43 -7.93
CA THR A 19 -2.50 3.59 -8.72
C THR A 19 -1.36 4.13 -7.86
N ALA A 20 -1.63 5.16 -7.05
CA ALA A 20 -0.63 5.77 -6.18
C ALA A 20 -0.13 4.76 -5.14
N LEU A 21 -1.02 3.97 -4.56
CA LEU A 21 -0.65 2.97 -3.55
C LEU A 21 0.18 1.85 -4.17
N CYS A 22 -0.16 1.41 -5.38
CA CYS A 22 0.62 0.38 -6.07
C CYS A 22 2.03 0.87 -6.36
N ASP A 23 2.18 2.14 -6.79
CA ASP A 23 3.49 2.73 -7.04
C ASP A 23 4.31 2.82 -5.75
N TYR A 24 3.71 3.33 -4.69
CA TYR A 24 4.36 3.46 -3.40
C TYR A 24 4.75 2.10 -2.83
N ARG A 25 3.86 1.12 -2.95
CA ARG A 25 4.13 -0.26 -2.52
C ARG A 25 5.39 -0.81 -3.21
N GLY A 26 5.53 -0.58 -4.52
CA GLY A 26 6.71 -1.00 -5.27
C GLY A 26 7.98 -0.36 -4.72
N LYS A 27 7.93 0.93 -4.39
CA LYS A 27 9.08 1.65 -3.82
C LYS A 27 9.46 1.08 -2.46
N ILE A 28 8.48 0.79 -1.62
CA ILE A 28 8.73 0.24 -0.28
C ILE A 28 9.30 -1.19 -0.39
N GLY A 29 8.80 -1.99 -1.33
CA GLY A 29 9.34 -3.32 -1.57
C GLY A 29 10.81 -3.28 -1.98
N ASN A 30 11.17 -2.35 -2.87
CA ASN A 30 12.56 -2.17 -3.28
C ASN A 30 13.43 -1.71 -2.10
N LEU A 31 12.92 -0.79 -1.29
CA LEU A 31 13.64 -0.29 -0.11
C LEU A 31 13.90 -1.43 0.87
N ALA A 32 12.88 -2.26 1.14
CA ALA A 32 13.03 -3.41 2.03
C ALA A 32 14.11 -4.36 1.53
N ALA A 33 14.13 -4.63 0.21
CA ALA A 33 15.14 -5.47 -0.39
C ALA A 33 16.54 -4.89 -0.25
N GLN A 34 16.70 -3.58 -0.43
CA GLN A 34 17.98 -2.89 -0.26
C GLN A 34 18.46 -2.94 1.18
N ILE A 35 17.57 -2.73 2.14
CA ILE A 35 17.89 -2.79 3.56
C ILE A 35 18.37 -4.19 3.93
N ALA A 36 17.64 -5.21 3.49
CA ALA A 36 18.00 -6.60 3.74
C ALA A 36 19.34 -6.96 3.09
N SER A 37 19.60 -6.49 1.88
CA SER A 37 20.86 -6.74 1.17
C SER A 37 22.05 -6.11 1.89
N ALA A 38 21.81 -5.00 2.60
CA ALA A 38 22.87 -4.34 3.38
C ALA A 38 23.09 -5.00 4.74
N GLY A 39 22.34 -6.07 5.07
CA GLY A 39 22.47 -6.76 6.35
C GLY A 39 21.78 -6.06 7.50
N LEU A 40 20.88 -5.11 7.19
CA LEU A 40 20.13 -4.37 8.19
C LEU A 40 18.75 -4.95 8.38
N ASP A 41 18.09 -4.57 9.48
CA ASP A 41 16.75 -5.05 9.81
C ASP A 41 15.69 -4.32 8.94
N SER A 42 14.99 -5.07 8.11
CA SER A 42 13.96 -4.53 7.21
C SER A 42 12.53 -4.74 7.75
N THR A 43 12.38 -5.12 9.02
CA THR A 43 11.07 -5.47 9.60
C THR A 43 10.03 -4.38 9.41
N GLU A 44 10.38 -3.12 9.72
CA GLU A 44 9.44 -2.00 9.58
C GLU A 44 9.01 -1.79 8.12
N ALA A 45 9.96 -1.89 7.19
CA ALA A 45 9.64 -1.75 5.77
C ALA A 45 8.76 -2.91 5.29
N ASP A 46 9.03 -4.13 5.74
CA ASP A 46 8.23 -5.30 5.40
C ASP A 46 6.80 -5.17 5.93
N GLU A 47 6.64 -4.69 7.15
CA GLU A 47 5.32 -4.48 7.74
C GLU A 47 4.55 -3.41 6.97
N LEU A 48 5.21 -2.32 6.59
CA LEU A 48 4.58 -1.28 5.79
C LEU A 48 4.16 -1.82 4.43
N TRP A 49 5.01 -2.59 3.79
CA TRP A 49 4.69 -3.21 2.50
C TRP A 49 3.44 -4.09 2.62
N ASN A 50 3.35 -4.91 3.67
CA ASN A 50 2.19 -5.78 3.90
C ASN A 50 0.91 -4.97 4.07
N ARG A 51 0.97 -3.85 4.80
CA ARG A 51 -0.18 -2.96 4.98
C ARG A 51 -0.61 -2.33 3.65
N LEU A 52 0.37 -1.94 2.84
CA LEU A 52 0.09 -1.35 1.53
C LEU A 52 -0.53 -2.36 0.58
N VAL A 53 -0.08 -3.62 0.61
CA VAL A 53 -0.67 -4.69 -0.20
C VAL A 53 -2.13 -4.89 0.21
N SER A 54 -2.41 -4.96 1.50
CA SER A 54 -3.75 -5.15 2.01
C SER A 54 -4.67 -3.98 1.62
N LEU A 55 -4.20 -2.75 1.79
CA LEU A 55 -4.98 -1.55 1.48
C LEU A 55 -5.23 -1.43 -0.02
N SER A 56 -4.21 -1.65 -0.85
CA SER A 56 -4.39 -1.58 -2.31
C SER A 56 -5.35 -2.66 -2.80
N GLY A 57 -5.36 -3.83 -2.16
CA GLY A 57 -6.33 -4.88 -2.47
C GLY A 57 -7.76 -4.47 -2.17
N ARG A 58 -7.98 -3.78 -1.04
CA ARG A 58 -9.31 -3.25 -0.68
C ARG A 58 -9.78 -2.21 -1.69
N LEU A 59 -8.88 -1.33 -2.12
CA LEU A 59 -9.22 -0.31 -3.12
C LEU A 59 -9.53 -0.96 -4.48
N ALA A 60 -8.77 -1.97 -4.86
CA ALA A 60 -9.02 -2.70 -6.11
C ALA A 60 -10.43 -3.30 -6.12
N ALA A 61 -10.90 -3.80 -4.98
CA ALA A 61 -12.22 -4.38 -4.85
C ALA A 61 -13.35 -3.35 -5.05
N GLN A 62 -13.05 -2.06 -4.92
CA GLN A 62 -14.02 -0.98 -5.09
C GLN A 62 -14.06 -0.44 -6.52
N ILE A 63 -13.11 -0.84 -7.36
CA ILE A 63 -13.06 -0.37 -8.74
C ILE A 63 -14.03 -1.20 -9.58
N SER A 64 -14.95 -0.51 -10.25
CA SER A 64 -15.90 -1.15 -11.18
C SER A 64 -15.36 -1.11 -12.59
N ASP A 65 -15.56 -2.18 -13.30
CA ASP A 65 -15.22 -2.25 -14.70
C ASP A 65 -16.35 -1.68 -15.57
#